data_129b455de64457acf37192c2e385e35f
#
_entry.id   129b455de64457acf37192c2e385e35f
#
_cell.length_a   1.000
_cell.length_b   1.000
_cell.length_c   1.000
_cell.angle_alpha   90.00
_cell.angle_beta   90.00
_cell.angle_gamma   90.00
#
_symmetry.space_group_name_H-M   'P 1'
#
loop_
_entity.id
_entity.type
_entity.pdbx_description
1 polymer ?
#
loop_
_entity_poly.entity_id
_entity_poly.type
_entity_poly.pdbx_seq_one_letter_code
_entity_poly.pdbx_strand_id
1 'polypeptide(L)'
;MSFCLRLAGIFCALLMLFGCGPDRNAFAPVCPTAHLIPALADVTRYAGPGPTHDVTDLILQARVTAVNGSCAAGDDSALLPAKVQVTLLIQRGPAMQGREADVPVFLAVTDGDTVRDKHVFAVHVAFPPNVDRLTITSPDIDLDLPVSANKSGASYGVIAGFQLTPDELTANRRSGG
;
A
#
# COMPACT_ATOMS: atom_id res chain seq x y z
N MET A 1 -23.46 -66.03 0.71
CA MET A 1 -23.77 -64.84 -0.12
C MET A 1 -23.59 -63.50 0.62
N SER A 2 -22.90 -63.44 1.77
CA SER A 2 -22.77 -62.16 2.55
C SER A 2 -21.38 -61.53 2.54
N PHE A 3 -20.41 -62.11 1.86
CA PHE A 3 -19.01 -61.62 1.86
C PHE A 3 -18.68 -60.65 0.71
N CYS A 4 -19.40 -60.71 -0.41
CA CYS A 4 -19.19 -59.83 -1.57
C CYS A 4 -19.76 -58.40 -1.42
N LEU A 5 -20.72 -58.22 -0.48
CA LEU A 5 -21.40 -56.93 -0.32
C LEU A 5 -20.61 -55.93 0.55
N ARG A 6 -19.62 -56.40 1.32
CA ARG A 6 -18.79 -55.55 2.19
C ARG A 6 -17.52 -54.97 1.49
N LEU A 7 -17.07 -55.58 0.41
CA LEU A 7 -15.94 -55.06 -0.35
C LEU A 7 -16.29 -53.90 -1.32
N ALA A 8 -17.54 -53.84 -1.79
CA ALA A 8 -18.00 -52.79 -2.70
C ALA A 8 -18.12 -51.40 -2.01
N GLY A 9 -18.39 -51.40 -0.69
CA GLY A 9 -18.53 -50.14 0.09
C GLY A 9 -17.23 -49.42 0.39
N ILE A 10 -16.11 -50.14 0.45
CA ILE A 10 -14.78 -49.54 0.77
C ILE A 10 -14.15 -48.95 -0.47
N PHE A 11 -14.45 -49.41 -1.67
CA PHE A 11 -13.87 -48.89 -2.91
C PHE A 11 -14.49 -47.55 -3.36
N CYS A 12 -15.74 -47.27 -2.92
CA CYS A 12 -16.41 -46.00 -3.25
C CYS A 12 -15.97 -44.82 -2.35
N ALA A 13 -15.42 -45.09 -1.17
CA ALA A 13 -14.96 -44.05 -0.22
C ALA A 13 -13.57 -43.48 -0.55
N LEU A 14 -12.77 -44.14 -1.40
CA LEU A 14 -11.42 -43.68 -1.77
C LEU A 14 -11.37 -42.71 -2.95
N LEU A 15 -12.48 -42.44 -3.63
CA LEU A 15 -12.52 -41.62 -4.84
C LEU A 15 -12.81 -40.13 -4.60
N MET A 16 -12.99 -39.71 -3.35
CA MET A 16 -13.35 -38.33 -3.00
C MET A 16 -12.16 -37.44 -2.57
N LEU A 17 -10.90 -37.87 -2.76
CA LEU A 17 -9.72 -37.14 -2.32
C LEU A 17 -8.89 -36.51 -3.46
N PHE A 18 -9.44 -36.41 -4.66
CA PHE A 18 -8.83 -35.54 -5.67
C PHE A 18 -9.30 -34.10 -5.41
N GLY A 19 -8.78 -33.49 -4.34
CA GLY A 19 -8.88 -32.07 -4.13
C GLY A 19 -8.11 -31.37 -5.27
N CYS A 20 -8.78 -30.49 -6.02
CA CYS A 20 -8.13 -29.50 -6.88
C CYS A 20 -7.26 -28.61 -5.99
N GLY A 21 -6.02 -29.00 -5.74
CA GLY A 21 -5.00 -28.12 -5.20
C GLY A 21 -4.61 -27.09 -6.25
N PRO A 22 -4.11 -25.90 -5.87
CA PRO A 22 -3.59 -24.92 -6.80
C PRO A 22 -2.52 -25.57 -7.67
N ASP A 23 -2.50 -25.21 -8.95
CA ASP A 23 -1.54 -25.74 -9.91
C ASP A 23 -0.12 -25.42 -9.44
N ARG A 24 0.64 -26.45 -9.03
CA ARG A 24 2.02 -26.29 -8.53
C ARG A 24 3.00 -25.82 -9.59
N ASN A 25 2.60 -25.80 -10.85
CA ASN A 25 3.40 -25.34 -11.97
C ASN A 25 3.02 -23.91 -12.41
N ALA A 26 2.07 -23.26 -11.76
CA ALA A 26 1.74 -21.87 -12.04
C ALA A 26 2.88 -20.98 -11.51
N PHE A 27 3.49 -20.21 -12.41
CA PHE A 27 4.42 -19.15 -12.01
C PHE A 27 3.65 -18.04 -11.30
N ALA A 28 4.26 -17.46 -10.25
CA ALA A 28 3.69 -16.29 -9.60
C ALA A 28 3.52 -15.14 -10.61
N PRO A 29 2.40 -14.41 -10.58
CA PRO A 29 2.21 -13.28 -11.47
C PRO A 29 3.27 -12.21 -11.22
N VAL A 30 3.64 -11.48 -12.26
CA VAL A 30 4.56 -10.35 -12.11
C VAL A 30 3.78 -9.16 -11.54
N CYS A 31 4.20 -8.70 -10.38
CA CYS A 31 3.58 -7.58 -9.68
C CYS A 31 3.99 -6.21 -10.26
N PRO A 32 3.21 -5.15 -10.03
CA PRO A 32 3.58 -3.78 -10.34
C PRO A 32 4.82 -3.35 -9.54
N THR A 33 5.56 -2.39 -10.09
CA THR A 33 6.73 -1.80 -9.44
C THR A 33 6.31 -0.59 -8.60
N ALA A 34 6.75 -0.55 -7.34
CA ALA A 34 6.51 0.60 -6.46
C ALA A 34 7.61 1.66 -6.64
N HIS A 35 7.19 2.93 -6.71
CA HIS A 35 8.06 4.09 -6.85
C HIS A 35 7.72 5.16 -5.80
N LEU A 36 8.74 5.85 -5.30
CA LEU A 36 8.60 7.05 -4.50
C LEU A 36 9.11 8.26 -5.30
N ILE A 37 8.32 9.32 -5.32
CA ILE A 37 8.75 10.60 -5.89
C ILE A 37 9.29 11.44 -4.73
N PRO A 38 10.58 11.83 -4.72
CA PRO A 38 11.20 12.53 -3.57
C PRO A 38 10.40 13.73 -3.08
N ALA A 39 9.91 14.56 -4.00
CA ALA A 39 9.12 15.74 -3.65
C ALA A 39 7.76 15.44 -3.00
N LEU A 40 7.29 14.20 -3.04
CA LEU A 40 6.01 13.74 -2.47
C LEU A 40 6.21 12.79 -1.29
N ALA A 41 7.45 12.40 -1.00
CA ALA A 41 7.77 11.42 0.03
C ALA A 41 7.86 12.01 1.44
N ASP A 42 7.93 13.32 1.57
CA ASP A 42 8.03 14.05 2.83
C ASP A 42 6.89 15.06 2.98
N VAL A 43 6.46 15.29 4.22
CA VAL A 43 5.58 16.39 4.60
C VAL A 43 6.07 17.00 5.91
N THR A 44 6.12 18.33 5.96
CA THR A 44 6.40 19.09 7.17
C THR A 44 5.33 20.15 7.34
N ARG A 45 4.72 20.20 8.51
CA ARG A 45 3.66 21.15 8.85
C ARG A 45 4.05 22.00 10.03
N TYR A 46 3.83 23.29 9.90
CA TYR A 46 4.13 24.29 10.91
C TYR A 46 2.86 25.02 11.35
N ALA A 47 2.89 25.55 12.57
CA ALA A 47 1.88 26.45 13.08
C ALA A 47 2.07 27.85 12.47
N GLY A 48 0.95 28.51 12.13
CA GLY A 48 0.95 29.85 11.59
C GLY A 48 1.33 29.95 10.11
N PRO A 49 1.00 31.08 9.48
CA PRO A 49 1.34 31.38 8.09
C PRO A 49 2.76 31.97 7.98
N GLY A 50 3.42 31.72 6.84
CA GLY A 50 4.68 32.39 6.49
C GLY A 50 5.72 31.44 5.89
N PRO A 51 6.74 32.01 5.23
CA PRO A 51 7.79 31.22 4.60
C PRO A 51 8.94 30.82 5.54
N THR A 52 9.00 31.41 6.74
CA THR A 52 10.03 31.14 7.75
C THR A 52 9.37 30.61 9.00
N HIS A 53 9.80 29.43 9.44
CA HIS A 53 9.31 28.79 10.66
C HIS A 53 10.47 28.42 11.57
N ASP A 54 10.26 28.59 12.86
CA ASP A 54 11.15 28.07 13.89
C ASP A 54 10.83 26.59 14.16
N VAL A 55 11.80 25.87 14.73
CA VAL A 55 11.59 24.48 15.13
C VAL A 55 10.48 24.35 16.19
N THR A 56 10.23 25.39 16.96
CA THR A 56 9.14 25.48 17.93
C THR A 56 7.75 25.55 17.29
N ASP A 57 7.67 25.99 16.02
CA ASP A 57 6.42 26.05 15.28
C ASP A 57 6.06 24.70 14.62
N LEU A 58 6.96 23.74 14.67
CA LEU A 58 6.73 22.43 14.06
C LEU A 58 5.52 21.73 14.70
N ILE A 59 4.51 21.42 13.87
CA ILE A 59 3.38 20.60 14.25
C ILE A 59 3.71 19.12 14.05
N LEU A 60 4.12 18.77 12.84
CA LEU A 60 4.33 17.38 12.44
C LEU A 60 5.29 17.30 11.26
N GLN A 61 6.14 16.29 11.29
CA GLN A 61 6.94 15.87 10.14
C GLN A 61 6.68 14.39 9.87
N ALA A 62 6.50 14.02 8.60
CA ALA A 62 6.36 12.63 8.22
C ALA A 62 7.11 12.33 6.92
N ARG A 63 7.53 11.06 6.78
CA ARG A 63 8.23 10.52 5.61
C ARG A 63 7.66 9.17 5.24
N VAL A 64 7.41 8.92 3.96
CA VAL A 64 7.18 7.58 3.42
C VAL A 64 8.50 6.84 3.40
N THR A 65 8.60 5.75 4.16
CA THR A 65 9.84 4.95 4.29
C THR A 65 9.81 3.68 3.48
N ALA A 66 8.63 3.13 3.23
CA ALA A 66 8.45 1.96 2.38
C ALA A 66 7.07 1.92 1.72
N VAL A 67 7.03 1.31 0.55
CA VAL A 67 5.80 0.86 -0.11
C VAL A 67 5.99 -0.63 -0.37
N ASN A 68 5.19 -1.44 0.29
CA ASN A 68 5.23 -2.89 0.15
C ASN A 68 3.96 -3.36 -0.53
N GLY A 69 4.07 -4.43 -1.31
CA GLY A 69 2.91 -4.98 -1.97
C GLY A 69 3.09 -6.45 -2.32
N SER A 70 1.97 -7.09 -2.55
CA SER A 70 1.88 -8.46 -3.06
C SER A 70 0.78 -8.53 -4.11
N CYS A 71 0.89 -9.46 -5.02
CA CYS A 71 -0.16 -9.77 -5.96
C CYS A 71 -0.31 -11.28 -6.09
N ALA A 72 -1.49 -11.73 -6.46
CA ALA A 72 -1.81 -13.13 -6.64
C ALA A 72 -2.58 -13.33 -7.93
N ALA A 73 -2.58 -14.54 -8.48
CA ALA A 73 -3.50 -14.87 -9.55
C ALA A 73 -4.93 -14.77 -9.01
N GLY A 74 -5.76 -13.98 -9.68
CA GLY A 74 -7.19 -13.87 -9.37
C GLY A 74 -7.99 -15.00 -10.00
N ASP A 75 -9.25 -15.12 -9.58
CA ASP A 75 -10.22 -16.03 -10.19
C ASP A 75 -10.55 -15.58 -11.63
N ASP A 76 -10.50 -14.27 -11.89
CA ASP A 76 -10.63 -13.68 -13.23
C ASP A 76 -9.23 -13.48 -13.82
N SER A 77 -8.97 -14.17 -14.93
CA SER A 77 -7.70 -14.05 -15.68
C SER A 77 -7.49 -12.67 -16.34
N ALA A 78 -8.50 -11.80 -16.39
CA ALA A 78 -8.41 -10.43 -16.88
C ALA A 78 -8.04 -9.42 -15.79
N LEU A 79 -7.99 -9.83 -14.52
CA LEU A 79 -7.64 -8.99 -13.38
C LEU A 79 -6.49 -9.59 -12.58
N LEU A 80 -5.58 -8.73 -12.15
CA LEU A 80 -4.52 -9.04 -11.20
C LEU A 80 -4.83 -8.34 -9.87
N PRO A 81 -5.35 -9.05 -8.88
CA PRO A 81 -5.51 -8.51 -7.53
C PRO A 81 -4.14 -8.22 -6.91
N ALA A 82 -3.98 -7.04 -6.37
CA ALA A 82 -2.79 -6.63 -5.64
C ALA A 82 -3.17 -5.95 -4.32
N LYS A 83 -2.34 -6.14 -3.30
CA LYS A 83 -2.45 -5.47 -2.01
C LYS A 83 -1.22 -4.60 -1.81
N VAL A 84 -1.42 -3.37 -1.40
CA VAL A 84 -0.34 -2.41 -1.18
C VAL A 84 -0.45 -1.80 0.21
N GLN A 85 0.67 -1.66 0.90
CA GLN A 85 0.81 -1.00 2.18
C GLN A 85 1.84 0.12 2.09
N VAL A 86 1.58 1.22 2.78
CA VAL A 86 2.50 2.35 2.89
C VAL A 86 2.99 2.47 4.33
N THR A 87 4.30 2.48 4.52
CA THR A 87 4.92 2.67 5.84
C THR A 87 5.42 4.10 5.97
N LEU A 88 5.01 4.75 7.05
CA LEU A 88 5.33 6.13 7.38
C LEU A 88 6.18 6.18 8.65
N LEU A 89 7.24 6.97 8.62
CA LEU A 89 7.90 7.46 9.83
C LEU A 89 7.32 8.84 10.14
N ILE A 90 6.79 9.02 11.34
CA ILE A 90 6.10 10.25 11.73
C ILE A 90 6.69 10.77 13.03
N GLN A 91 6.96 12.07 13.06
CA GLN A 91 7.47 12.78 14.23
C GLN A 91 6.51 13.92 14.60
N ARG A 92 6.14 13.96 15.87
CA ARG A 92 5.38 15.05 16.48
C ARG A 92 6.30 16.21 16.80
N GLY A 93 5.86 17.41 16.47
CA GLY A 93 6.54 18.66 16.85
C GLY A 93 5.97 19.30 18.13
N PRO A 94 6.68 20.30 18.68
CA PRO A 94 6.28 20.99 19.90
C PRO A 94 4.98 21.81 19.76
N ALA A 95 4.66 22.31 18.56
CA ALA A 95 3.45 23.09 18.30
C ALA A 95 2.20 22.22 18.11
N MET A 96 2.33 20.90 18.09
CA MET A 96 1.18 20.03 17.89
C MET A 96 0.22 20.06 19.09
N GLN A 97 -1.03 20.44 18.85
CA GLN A 97 -2.09 20.38 19.84
C GLN A 97 -2.57 18.94 20.00
N GLY A 98 -2.45 18.40 21.22
CA GLY A 98 -2.80 17.00 21.47
C GLY A 98 -1.76 15.98 20.98
N ARG A 99 -2.21 14.76 20.75
CA ARG A 99 -1.34 13.60 20.42
C ARG A 99 -1.88 12.75 19.26
N GLU A 100 -2.86 13.28 18.54
CA GLU A 100 -3.48 12.58 17.40
C GLU A 100 -3.44 13.47 16.16
N ALA A 101 -3.25 12.86 15.00
CA ALA A 101 -3.28 13.52 13.71
C ALA A 101 -3.75 12.57 12.60
N ASP A 102 -4.40 13.15 11.60
CA ASP A 102 -4.69 12.47 10.34
C ASP A 102 -3.72 12.98 9.28
N VAL A 103 -2.97 12.06 8.70
CA VAL A 103 -1.97 12.37 7.68
C VAL A 103 -2.49 11.90 6.32
N PRO A 104 -2.86 12.81 5.40
CA PRO A 104 -3.38 12.44 4.10
C PRO A 104 -2.26 11.89 3.20
N VAL A 105 -2.45 10.67 2.75
CA VAL A 105 -1.56 9.91 1.87
C VAL A 105 -2.32 9.58 0.59
N PHE A 106 -1.63 9.48 -0.51
CA PHE A 106 -2.20 8.95 -1.74
C PHE A 106 -1.43 7.73 -2.23
N LEU A 107 -2.15 6.89 -2.94
CA LEU A 107 -1.63 5.82 -3.78
C LEU A 107 -2.13 6.05 -5.20
N ALA A 108 -1.23 6.11 -6.17
CA ALA A 108 -1.58 6.24 -7.58
C ALA A 108 -1.08 5.04 -8.37
N VAL A 109 -1.94 4.51 -9.24
CA VAL A 109 -1.60 3.47 -10.21
C VAL A 109 -1.29 4.12 -11.53
N THR A 110 -0.14 3.82 -12.12
CA THR A 110 0.27 4.30 -13.43
C THR A 110 0.38 3.17 -14.45
N ASP A 111 0.22 3.53 -15.71
CA ASP A 111 0.41 2.69 -16.88
C ASP A 111 1.33 3.47 -17.82
N GLY A 112 2.63 3.18 -17.78
CA GLY A 112 3.65 4.07 -18.30
C GLY A 112 3.59 5.42 -17.59
N ASP A 113 3.53 6.51 -18.35
CA ASP A 113 3.45 7.89 -17.86
C ASP A 113 2.03 8.36 -17.50
N THR A 114 1.03 7.50 -17.67
CA THR A 114 -0.37 7.87 -17.44
C THR A 114 -0.86 7.39 -16.09
N VAL A 115 -1.37 8.31 -15.25
CA VAL A 115 -2.08 7.96 -14.02
C VAL A 115 -3.44 7.38 -14.40
N ARG A 116 -3.70 6.12 -14.01
CA ARG A 116 -4.96 5.41 -14.25
C ARG A 116 -5.95 5.58 -13.13
N ASP A 117 -5.43 5.54 -11.91
CA ASP A 117 -6.24 5.64 -10.71
C ASP A 117 -5.44 6.30 -9.59
N LYS A 118 -6.15 6.96 -8.66
CA LYS A 118 -5.57 7.60 -7.49
C LYS A 118 -6.50 7.51 -6.31
N HIS A 119 -6.06 6.83 -5.28
CA HIS A 119 -6.73 6.75 -3.99
C HIS A 119 -6.09 7.71 -2.99
N VAL A 120 -6.89 8.55 -2.32
CA VAL A 120 -6.44 9.40 -1.22
C VAL A 120 -7.10 8.91 0.05
N PHE A 121 -6.32 8.68 1.10
CA PHE A 121 -6.79 8.21 2.39
C PHE A 121 -6.01 8.88 3.52
N ALA A 122 -6.58 8.92 4.71
CA ALA A 122 -5.91 9.43 5.89
C ALA A 122 -5.31 8.28 6.71
N VAL A 123 -4.04 8.40 7.08
CA VAL A 123 -3.41 7.53 8.08
C VAL A 123 -3.60 8.21 9.43
N HIS A 124 -4.42 7.59 10.29
CA HIS A 124 -4.62 8.06 11.65
C HIS A 124 -3.42 7.71 12.52
N VAL A 125 -2.91 8.70 13.23
CA VAL A 125 -1.72 8.60 14.09
C VAL A 125 -2.08 9.00 15.50
N ALA A 126 -1.87 8.10 16.46
CA ALA A 126 -2.00 8.38 17.89
C ALA A 126 -0.64 8.16 18.56
N PHE A 127 -0.05 9.23 19.10
CA PHE A 127 1.23 9.16 19.81
C PHE A 127 1.02 8.73 21.26
N PRO A 128 1.59 7.60 21.72
CA PRO A 128 1.57 7.23 23.12
C PRO A 128 2.23 8.29 24.02
N PRO A 129 1.93 8.33 25.32
CA PRO A 129 2.65 9.21 26.27
C PRO A 129 4.17 9.03 26.15
N ASN A 130 4.90 10.14 26.13
CA ASN A 130 6.38 10.19 26.04
C ASN A 130 6.97 9.61 24.74
N VAL A 131 6.16 9.44 23.69
CA VAL A 131 6.60 9.03 22.36
C VAL A 131 6.26 10.15 21.37
N ASP A 132 7.28 10.70 20.73
CA ASP A 132 7.12 11.79 19.73
C ASP A 132 7.54 11.35 18.32
N ARG A 133 7.96 10.09 18.16
CA ARG A 133 8.30 9.49 16.87
C ARG A 133 7.80 8.06 16.83
N LEU A 134 7.13 7.69 15.74
CA LEU A 134 6.71 6.30 15.49
C LEU A 134 6.71 5.97 14.01
N THR A 135 6.71 4.67 13.75
CA THR A 135 6.52 4.10 12.41
C THR A 135 5.14 3.44 12.38
N ILE A 136 4.36 3.79 11.36
CA ILE A 136 3.01 3.25 11.15
C ILE A 136 2.94 2.69 9.73
N THR A 137 2.34 1.52 9.59
CA THR A 137 1.99 0.93 8.30
C THR A 137 0.49 1.05 8.09
N SER A 138 0.07 1.51 6.92
CA SER A 138 -1.34 1.59 6.55
C SER A 138 -2.01 0.21 6.53
N PRO A 139 -3.33 0.12 6.64
CA PRO A 139 -4.07 -1.07 6.22
C PRO A 139 -3.74 -1.44 4.77
N ASP A 140 -4.07 -2.68 4.38
CA ASP A 140 -4.01 -3.10 2.97
C ASP A 140 -4.91 -2.22 2.11
N ILE A 141 -4.36 -1.80 0.98
CA ILE A 141 -5.09 -1.10 -0.08
C ILE A 141 -5.21 -2.10 -1.22
N ASP A 142 -6.43 -2.52 -1.51
CA ASP A 142 -6.71 -3.46 -2.57
C ASP A 142 -6.74 -2.75 -3.92
N LEU A 143 -6.08 -3.34 -4.92
CA LEU A 143 -6.02 -2.86 -6.30
C LEU A 143 -6.40 -4.01 -7.23
N ASP A 144 -7.27 -3.75 -8.19
CA ASP A 144 -7.60 -4.67 -9.27
C ASP A 144 -7.04 -4.13 -10.58
N LEU A 145 -5.95 -4.75 -11.05
CA LEU A 145 -5.23 -4.28 -12.23
C LEU A 145 -5.64 -5.07 -13.47
N PRO A 146 -6.21 -4.42 -14.50
CA PRO A 146 -6.55 -5.10 -15.75
C PRO A 146 -5.32 -5.67 -16.44
N VAL A 147 -5.30 -6.97 -16.68
CA VAL A 147 -4.20 -7.69 -17.35
C VAL A 147 -4.71 -8.44 -18.58
N SER A 148 -3.81 -8.82 -19.46
CA SER A 148 -4.11 -9.59 -20.67
C SER A 148 -2.87 -10.35 -21.13
N ALA A 149 -2.98 -11.13 -22.20
CA ALA A 149 -1.85 -11.84 -22.80
C ALA A 149 -0.68 -10.92 -23.17
N ASN A 150 -0.95 -9.64 -23.47
CA ASN A 150 0.06 -8.65 -23.86
C ASN A 150 0.32 -7.59 -22.78
N LYS A 151 -0.31 -7.70 -21.61
CA LYS A 151 -0.21 -6.73 -20.53
C LYS A 151 -0.19 -7.42 -19.16
N SER A 152 0.97 -7.47 -18.56
CA SER A 152 1.18 -8.05 -17.22
C SER A 152 1.15 -6.98 -16.13
N GLY A 153 1.18 -7.38 -14.88
CA GLY A 153 1.33 -6.49 -13.73
C GLY A 153 2.59 -5.61 -13.81
N ALA A 154 3.67 -6.06 -14.45
CA ALA A 154 4.88 -5.26 -14.68
C ALA A 154 4.67 -4.00 -15.54
N SER A 155 3.56 -3.93 -16.28
CA SER A 155 3.20 -2.73 -17.07
C SER A 155 2.70 -1.58 -16.19
N TYR A 156 2.40 -1.87 -14.92
CA TYR A 156 1.90 -0.90 -13.97
C TYR A 156 2.98 -0.44 -12.99
N GLY A 157 2.92 0.85 -12.66
CA GLY A 157 3.65 1.42 -11.54
C GLY A 157 2.69 1.78 -10.41
N VAL A 158 3.18 1.72 -9.18
CA VAL A 158 2.47 2.20 -7.99
C VAL A 158 3.29 3.33 -7.38
N ILE A 159 2.70 4.51 -7.25
CA ILE A 159 3.33 5.69 -6.65
C ILE A 159 2.60 5.98 -5.34
N ALA A 160 3.34 6.06 -4.23
CA ALA A 160 2.81 6.52 -2.96
C ALA A 160 3.47 7.83 -2.54
N GLY A 161 2.72 8.65 -1.81
CA GLY A 161 3.21 9.93 -1.31
C GLY A 161 2.19 10.64 -0.45
N PHE A 162 2.57 11.80 0.09
CA PHE A 162 1.65 12.65 0.82
C PHE A 162 0.80 13.50 -0.13
N GLN A 163 -0.48 13.67 0.22
CA GLN A 163 -1.34 14.64 -0.44
C GLN A 163 -0.97 16.03 0.08
N LEU A 164 -0.03 16.67 -0.61
CA LEU A 164 0.53 17.97 -0.24
C LEU A 164 -0.31 19.13 -0.73
N THR A 165 -0.28 20.24 0.00
CA THR A 165 -0.70 21.54 -0.51
C THR A 165 0.32 22.07 -1.53
N PRO A 166 -0.04 23.06 -2.37
CA PRO A 166 0.91 23.68 -3.31
C PRO A 166 2.15 24.27 -2.62
N ASP A 167 1.99 24.83 -1.41
CA ASP A 167 3.10 25.42 -0.65
C ASP A 167 4.02 24.35 -0.07
N GLU A 168 3.48 23.26 0.49
CA GLU A 168 4.24 22.10 0.96
C GLU A 168 5.04 21.47 -0.19
N LEU A 169 4.42 21.29 -1.37
CA LEU A 169 5.11 20.77 -2.55
C LEU A 169 6.23 21.70 -3.03
N THR A 170 5.99 23.01 -3.02
CA THR A 170 6.99 24.00 -3.40
C THR A 170 8.17 24.00 -2.42
N ALA A 171 7.91 23.85 -1.12
CA ALA A 171 8.94 23.73 -0.09
C ALA A 171 9.79 22.48 -0.31
N ASN A 172 9.16 21.32 -0.54
CA ASN A 172 9.86 20.07 -0.78
C ASN A 172 10.76 20.11 -2.02
N ARG A 173 10.28 20.71 -3.11
CA ARG A 173 11.08 20.87 -4.34
C ARG A 173 12.33 21.74 -4.13
N ARG A 174 12.27 22.72 -3.23
CA ARG A 174 13.43 23.56 -2.88
C ARG A 174 14.44 22.84 -1.99
N SER A 175 13.97 21.95 -1.12
CA SER A 175 14.82 21.23 -0.16
C SER A 175 15.50 20.00 -0.77
N GLY A 176 15.01 19.48 -1.88
CA GLY A 176 15.50 18.27 -2.56
C GLY A 176 16.32 18.54 -3.82
N GLY A 177 16.71 19.80 -4.09
CA GLY A 177 17.58 20.21 -5.22
C GLY A 177 19.04 20.30 -4.82
#